data_6c25f739541dafe2e99855e69b31dabd
#
_entry.id   6c25f739541dafe2e99855e69b31dabd
#
_cell.length_a   1.000
_cell.length_b   1.000
_cell.length_c   1.000
_cell.angle_alpha   90.00
_cell.angle_beta   90.00
_cell.angle_gamma   90.00
#
_symmetry.space_group_name_H-M   'P 1'
#
loop_
_entity.id
_entity.type
_entity.pdbx_description
1 polymer ?
#
loop_
_entity_poly.entity_id
_entity_poly.type
_entity_poly.pdbx_seq_one_letter_code
_entity_poly.pdbx_strand_id
1 'polypeptide(L)'
;MLYVPVTQLDLISRYIGSGDADTVRLNKLGTDTWKKAKTKAKAATQEMAKELIELYSRRMKAKGFAFSPDPEQQHIFEDHFSYVETDDQLRCIEEIKHDMMRTAPMERLLCGDVGFGKTEVALRAAFKCIGDGKQCVILVPTTVLAWQHYQTVLKRMEGFDIRVELLSRCLLYTSPSPRD
;
A
#
# COMPACT_ATOMS: atom_id res chain seq x y z
N MET A 1 -2.55 0.94 46.61
CA MET A 1 -1.99 2.23 46.14
C MET A 1 -0.69 1.91 45.44
N LEU A 2 -0.42 2.43 44.23
CA LEU A 2 0.83 2.23 43.51
C LEU A 2 1.61 3.55 43.53
N TYR A 3 2.86 3.52 43.94
CA TYR A 3 3.75 4.65 43.89
C TYR A 3 4.66 4.53 42.68
N VAL A 4 4.72 5.56 41.87
CA VAL A 4 5.59 5.62 40.69
C VAL A 4 6.67 6.70 40.97
N PRO A 5 7.96 6.38 40.84
CA PRO A 5 9.02 7.36 40.93
C PRO A 5 8.86 8.49 39.93
N VAL A 6 9.20 9.72 40.30
CA VAL A 6 9.11 10.88 39.39
C VAL A 6 9.92 10.68 38.11
N THR A 7 11.03 9.92 38.20
CA THR A 7 11.88 9.58 37.05
C THR A 7 11.27 8.61 36.06
N GLN A 8 10.07 8.06 36.34
CA GLN A 8 9.36 7.12 35.52
C GLN A 8 7.97 7.64 35.12
N LEU A 9 7.75 8.93 35.12
CA LEU A 9 6.48 9.55 34.72
C LEU A 9 6.18 9.35 33.22
N ASP A 10 7.19 9.19 32.40
CA ASP A 10 7.11 8.84 31.00
C ASP A 10 6.46 7.47 30.73
N LEU A 11 6.49 6.58 31.73
CA LEU A 11 5.82 5.25 31.65
C LEU A 11 4.34 5.31 31.99
N ILE A 12 3.81 6.48 32.41
CA ILE A 12 2.41 6.66 32.76
C ILE A 12 1.71 7.40 31.63
N SER A 13 0.66 6.81 31.11
CA SER A 13 -0.22 7.46 30.14
C SER A 13 -1.67 7.44 30.62
N ARG A 14 -2.45 8.41 30.15
CA ARG A 14 -3.90 8.42 30.38
C ARG A 14 -4.51 7.19 29.72
N TYR A 15 -5.31 6.44 30.44
CA TYR A 15 -6.06 5.34 29.87
C TYR A 15 -7.09 5.87 28.86
N ILE A 16 -6.98 5.39 27.63
CA ILE A 16 -7.93 5.68 26.54
C ILE A 16 -8.70 4.38 26.28
N GLY A 17 -9.86 4.23 26.92
CA GLY A 17 -10.77 3.10 26.72
C GLY A 17 -11.90 3.48 25.78
N SER A 18 -12.36 2.51 24.99
CA SER A 18 -13.52 2.64 24.11
C SER A 18 -14.82 2.29 24.87
N GLY A 19 -15.28 3.13 25.78
CA GLY A 19 -16.56 2.89 26.43
C GLY A 19 -16.68 3.45 27.86
N ASP A 20 -17.83 3.26 28.48
CA ASP A 20 -18.14 3.72 29.83
C ASP A 20 -17.13 3.20 30.86
N ALA A 21 -16.75 4.10 31.76
CA ALA A 21 -15.74 3.84 32.81
C ALA A 21 -16.06 2.63 33.72
N ASP A 22 -17.31 2.21 33.76
CA ASP A 22 -17.79 1.10 34.63
C ASP A 22 -17.44 -0.31 34.13
N THR A 23 -16.97 -0.47 32.88
CA THR A 23 -16.66 -1.79 32.30
C THR A 23 -15.19 -2.17 32.31
N VAL A 24 -14.31 -1.29 32.78
CA VAL A 24 -12.86 -1.52 32.74
C VAL A 24 -12.44 -2.50 33.83
N ARG A 25 -12.04 -3.72 33.47
CA ARG A 25 -11.42 -4.67 34.38
C ARG A 25 -9.98 -4.27 34.65
N LEU A 26 -9.75 -3.71 35.84
CA LEU A 26 -8.40 -3.37 36.28
C LEU A 26 -7.60 -4.65 36.62
N ASN A 27 -6.37 -4.71 36.12
CA ASN A 27 -5.44 -5.77 36.50
C ASN A 27 -4.98 -5.58 37.95
N LYS A 28 -5.03 -6.63 38.78
CA LYS A 28 -4.48 -6.60 40.14
C LYS A 28 -2.95 -6.74 40.07
N LEU A 29 -2.23 -5.86 40.78
CA LEU A 29 -0.79 -5.96 40.94
C LEU A 29 -0.43 -7.26 41.68
N GLY A 30 0.68 -7.91 41.24
CA GLY A 30 1.15 -9.15 41.85
C GLY A 30 0.44 -10.44 41.37
N THR A 31 -0.51 -10.34 40.44
CA THR A 31 -1.15 -11.51 39.82
C THR A 31 -0.44 -11.93 38.53
N ASP A 32 -0.46 -13.23 38.24
CA ASP A 32 0.12 -13.76 36.98
C ASP A 32 -0.70 -13.45 35.72
N THR A 33 -1.85 -12.80 35.87
CA THR A 33 -2.76 -12.45 34.75
C THR A 33 -2.08 -11.59 33.71
N TRP A 34 -1.37 -10.56 34.15
CA TRP A 34 -0.61 -9.67 33.24
C TRP A 34 0.57 -10.40 32.59
N LYS A 35 1.31 -11.21 33.34
CA LYS A 35 2.41 -12.02 32.80
C LYS A 35 1.90 -12.98 31.72
N LYS A 36 0.78 -13.67 31.96
CA LYS A 36 0.14 -14.58 30.99
C LYS A 36 -0.32 -13.82 29.74
N ALA A 37 -0.97 -12.67 29.91
CA ALA A 37 -1.39 -11.83 28.77
C ALA A 37 -0.20 -11.36 27.92
N LYS A 38 0.86 -10.87 28.58
CA LYS A 38 2.11 -10.45 27.90
C LYS A 38 2.78 -11.61 27.16
N THR A 39 2.88 -12.78 27.77
CA THR A 39 3.46 -13.98 27.15
C THR A 39 2.64 -14.43 25.94
N LYS A 40 1.31 -14.43 26.05
CA LYS A 40 0.40 -14.75 24.96
C LYS A 40 0.54 -13.76 23.79
N ALA A 41 0.57 -12.47 24.09
CA ALA A 41 0.77 -11.43 23.06
C ALA A 41 2.13 -11.58 22.37
N LYS A 42 3.20 -11.83 23.16
CA LYS A 42 4.54 -12.06 22.60
C LYS A 42 4.59 -13.29 21.69
N ALA A 43 3.96 -14.38 22.10
CA ALA A 43 3.89 -15.60 21.29
C ALA A 43 3.11 -15.36 19.97
N ALA A 44 1.97 -14.69 20.04
CA ALA A 44 1.18 -14.34 18.85
C ALA A 44 1.98 -13.42 17.89
N THR A 45 2.71 -12.43 18.42
CA THR A 45 3.57 -11.57 17.60
C THR A 45 4.71 -12.35 16.94
N GLN A 46 5.32 -13.30 17.67
CA GLN A 46 6.37 -14.15 17.10
C GLN A 46 5.83 -15.08 16.00
N GLU A 47 4.63 -15.60 16.15
CA GLU A 47 3.96 -16.43 15.12
C GLU A 47 3.72 -15.60 13.85
N MET A 48 3.08 -14.42 13.98
CA MET A 48 2.90 -13.51 12.84
C MET A 48 4.23 -13.13 12.17
N ALA A 49 5.28 -12.89 12.95
CA ALA A 49 6.59 -12.58 12.38
C ALA A 49 7.17 -13.75 11.57
N LYS A 50 7.00 -15.00 12.03
CA LYS A 50 7.43 -16.18 11.27
C LYS A 50 6.66 -16.33 9.96
N GLU A 51 5.33 -16.16 10.00
CA GLU A 51 4.49 -16.22 8.79
C GLU A 51 4.90 -15.15 7.77
N LEU A 52 5.18 -13.93 8.22
CA LEU A 52 5.66 -12.85 7.36
C LEU A 52 7.02 -13.17 6.76
N ILE A 53 7.99 -13.65 7.55
CA ILE A 53 9.31 -14.03 7.07
C ILE A 53 9.21 -15.13 6.01
N GLU A 54 8.36 -16.12 6.22
CA GLU A 54 8.13 -17.19 5.25
C GLU A 54 7.51 -16.67 3.96
N LEU A 55 6.51 -15.76 4.06
CA LEU A 55 5.89 -15.10 2.92
C LEU A 55 6.93 -14.31 2.11
N TYR A 56 7.75 -13.48 2.77
CA TYR A 56 8.82 -12.73 2.13
C TYR A 56 9.86 -13.66 1.47
N SER A 57 10.26 -14.73 2.16
CA SER A 57 11.22 -15.71 1.61
C SER A 57 10.66 -16.38 0.34
N ARG A 58 9.38 -16.76 0.33
CA ARG A 58 8.73 -17.33 -0.87
C ARG A 58 8.69 -16.31 -2.01
N ARG A 59 8.36 -15.04 -1.71
CA ARG A 59 8.31 -13.98 -2.71
C ARG A 59 9.69 -13.69 -3.30
N MET A 60 10.74 -13.61 -2.48
CA MET A 60 12.11 -13.39 -2.95
C MET A 60 12.64 -14.53 -3.85
N LYS A 61 12.13 -15.74 -3.67
CA LYS A 61 12.47 -16.90 -4.51
C LYS A 61 11.62 -17.00 -5.77
N ALA A 62 10.48 -16.30 -5.83
CA ALA A 62 9.62 -16.31 -7.00
C ALA A 62 10.31 -15.55 -8.15
N LYS A 63 10.18 -16.08 -9.35
CA LYS A 63 10.58 -15.36 -10.57
C LYS A 63 9.44 -14.47 -11.01
N GLY A 64 9.68 -13.16 -11.02
CA GLY A 64 8.81 -12.17 -11.60
C GLY A 64 9.16 -11.88 -13.05
N PHE A 65 8.45 -10.92 -13.63
CA PHE A 65 8.75 -10.38 -14.94
C PHE A 65 9.68 -9.18 -14.79
N ALA A 66 10.80 -9.19 -15.50
CA ALA A 66 11.69 -8.04 -15.58
C ALA A 66 11.23 -7.15 -16.74
N PHE A 67 10.78 -5.95 -16.40
CA PHE A 67 10.32 -4.98 -17.39
C PHE A 67 11.48 -4.39 -18.18
N SER A 68 11.23 -4.04 -19.44
CA SER A 68 12.22 -3.43 -20.33
C SER A 68 12.66 -2.04 -19.82
N PRO A 69 13.84 -1.53 -20.22
CA PRO A 69 14.19 -0.12 -20.05
C PRO A 69 13.13 0.80 -20.65
N ASP A 70 13.05 2.03 -20.16
CA ASP A 70 12.01 2.97 -20.59
C ASP A 70 12.14 3.27 -22.10
N PRO A 71 11.08 3.02 -22.88
CA PRO A 71 11.02 3.42 -24.28
C PRO A 71 10.72 4.93 -24.38
N GLU A 72 10.87 5.50 -25.57
CA GLU A 72 10.56 6.92 -25.85
C GLU A 72 9.13 7.29 -25.43
N GLN A 73 8.18 6.39 -25.60
CA GLN A 73 6.78 6.60 -25.20
C GLN A 73 6.62 6.81 -23.69
N GLN A 74 7.47 6.19 -22.86
CA GLN A 74 7.46 6.41 -21.41
C GLN A 74 7.88 7.85 -21.09
N HIS A 75 8.90 8.37 -21.76
CA HIS A 75 9.34 9.75 -21.58
C HIS A 75 8.27 10.74 -22.06
N ILE A 76 7.66 10.49 -23.22
CA ILE A 76 6.53 11.31 -23.71
C ILE A 76 5.37 11.31 -22.69
N PHE A 77 5.04 10.16 -22.12
CA PHE A 77 4.00 10.07 -21.08
C PHE A 77 4.37 10.88 -19.83
N GLU A 78 5.62 10.83 -19.40
CA GLU A 78 6.10 11.57 -18.23
C GLU A 78 6.12 13.09 -18.50
N ASP A 79 6.55 13.52 -19.67
CA ASP A 79 6.57 14.93 -20.09
C ASP A 79 5.17 15.56 -20.20
N HIS A 80 4.13 14.74 -20.43
CA HIS A 80 2.73 15.21 -20.42
C HIS A 80 2.19 15.47 -19.00
N PHE A 81 3.00 15.34 -17.97
CA PHE A 81 2.58 15.70 -16.62
C PHE A 81 2.52 17.23 -16.47
N SER A 82 1.34 17.74 -16.05
CA SER A 82 1.04 19.17 -16.01
C SER A 82 1.71 19.94 -14.87
N TYR A 83 2.44 19.25 -14.00
CA TYR A 83 3.08 19.83 -12.82
C TYR A 83 4.58 19.51 -12.84
N VAL A 84 5.33 20.24 -12.02
CA VAL A 84 6.75 19.95 -11.79
C VAL A 84 6.85 18.97 -10.64
N GLU A 85 7.59 17.89 -10.86
CA GLU A 85 7.84 16.88 -9.84
C GLU A 85 8.74 17.41 -8.74
N THR A 86 8.52 16.93 -7.52
CA THR A 86 9.45 17.14 -6.43
C THR A 86 10.62 16.15 -6.52
N ASP A 87 11.76 16.50 -5.89
CA ASP A 87 12.94 15.62 -5.84
C ASP A 87 12.60 14.24 -5.25
N ASP A 88 11.72 14.20 -4.25
CA ASP A 88 11.26 12.95 -3.65
C ASP A 88 10.41 12.10 -4.60
N GLN A 89 9.55 12.73 -5.41
CA GLN A 89 8.79 12.02 -6.44
C GLN A 89 9.72 11.43 -7.50
N LEU A 90 10.67 12.21 -8.00
CA LEU A 90 11.64 11.74 -9.00
C LEU A 90 12.45 10.56 -8.46
N ARG A 91 12.96 10.67 -7.23
CA ARG A 91 13.69 9.58 -6.59
C ARG A 91 12.83 8.31 -6.46
N CYS A 92 11.57 8.44 -6.01
CA CYS A 92 10.66 7.31 -5.90
C CYS A 92 10.35 6.66 -7.26
N ILE A 93 10.17 7.46 -8.31
CA ILE A 93 9.93 6.97 -9.67
C ILE A 93 11.12 6.14 -10.15
N GLU A 94 12.33 6.67 -10.00
CA GLU A 94 13.56 5.96 -10.41
C GLU A 94 13.76 4.65 -9.65
N GLU A 95 13.53 4.65 -8.34
CA GLU A 95 13.62 3.45 -7.52
C GLU A 95 12.59 2.40 -7.93
N ILE A 96 11.35 2.80 -8.24
CA ILE A 96 10.28 1.90 -8.70
C ILE A 96 10.65 1.31 -10.08
N LYS A 97 11.10 2.14 -11.01
CA LYS A 97 11.53 1.70 -12.34
C LYS A 97 12.67 0.69 -12.25
N HIS A 98 13.66 0.97 -11.38
CA HIS A 98 14.78 0.05 -11.12
C HIS A 98 14.27 -1.30 -10.57
N ASP A 99 13.39 -1.28 -9.59
CA ASP A 99 12.82 -2.50 -9.01
C ASP A 99 12.00 -3.29 -10.04
N MET A 100 11.25 -2.63 -10.91
CA MET A 100 10.48 -3.26 -11.99
C MET A 100 11.37 -3.97 -13.02
N MET A 101 12.57 -3.47 -13.28
CA MET A 101 13.53 -4.10 -14.19
C MET A 101 14.22 -5.35 -13.61
N ARG A 102 14.00 -5.66 -12.34
CA ARG A 102 14.57 -6.88 -11.70
C ARG A 102 13.67 -8.09 -11.95
N THR A 103 14.26 -9.27 -11.93
CA THR A 103 13.52 -10.54 -12.05
C THR A 103 12.74 -10.93 -10.79
N ALA A 104 12.98 -10.27 -9.65
CA ALA A 104 12.22 -10.47 -8.43
C ALA A 104 10.94 -9.64 -8.47
N PRO A 105 9.77 -10.19 -8.04
CA PRO A 105 8.54 -9.40 -7.94
C PRO A 105 8.74 -8.19 -7.04
N MET A 106 8.41 -7.01 -7.55
CA MET A 106 8.48 -5.77 -6.78
C MET A 106 7.41 -5.76 -5.69
N GLU A 107 7.80 -5.33 -4.50
CA GLU A 107 6.90 -4.93 -3.41
C GLU A 107 7.44 -3.65 -2.79
N ARG A 108 6.69 -2.56 -2.96
CA ARG A 108 7.13 -1.25 -2.49
C ARG A 108 5.97 -0.49 -1.85
N LEU A 109 6.21 0.04 -0.66
CA LEU A 109 5.29 0.94 0.02
C LEU A 109 5.69 2.38 -0.31
N LEU A 110 4.78 3.12 -0.95
CA LEU A 110 4.93 4.55 -1.21
C LEU A 110 4.21 5.35 -0.11
N CYS A 111 4.98 6.00 0.75
CA CYS A 111 4.47 6.86 1.81
C CYS A 111 4.56 8.33 1.41
N GLY A 112 3.55 9.09 1.73
CA GLY A 112 3.50 10.54 1.50
C GLY A 112 2.16 11.11 1.96
N ASP A 113 2.12 12.41 2.24
CA ASP A 113 0.91 13.10 2.68
C ASP A 113 -0.16 13.16 1.58
N VAL A 114 -1.36 13.56 1.95
CA VAL A 114 -2.47 13.75 1.01
C VAL A 114 -2.13 14.90 0.05
N GLY A 115 -2.35 14.68 -1.25
CA GLY A 115 -2.06 15.68 -2.28
C GLY A 115 -0.63 15.66 -2.85
N PHE A 116 0.29 14.85 -2.32
CA PHE A 116 1.68 14.76 -2.78
C PHE A 116 1.90 13.88 -4.03
N GLY A 117 0.88 13.75 -4.88
CA GLY A 117 1.04 13.14 -6.21
C GLY A 117 1.38 11.66 -6.23
N LYS A 118 1.12 10.88 -5.15
CA LYS A 118 1.35 9.42 -5.10
C LYS A 118 0.72 8.68 -6.29
N THR A 119 -0.42 9.15 -6.76
CA THR A 119 -1.13 8.57 -7.90
C THR A 119 -0.32 8.70 -9.19
N GLU A 120 0.34 9.84 -9.43
CA GLU A 120 1.20 10.01 -10.61
C GLU A 120 2.37 9.03 -10.61
N VAL A 121 3.03 8.86 -9.48
CA VAL A 121 4.11 7.86 -9.32
C VAL A 121 3.62 6.46 -9.68
N ALA A 122 2.42 6.08 -9.18
CA ALA A 122 1.81 4.80 -9.50
C ALA A 122 1.43 4.67 -10.99
N LEU A 123 0.95 5.76 -11.63
CA LEU A 123 0.58 5.74 -13.04
C LEU A 123 1.80 5.60 -13.97
N ARG A 124 2.95 6.16 -13.63
CA ARG A 124 4.20 5.94 -14.38
C ARG A 124 4.64 4.48 -14.34
N ALA A 125 4.52 3.84 -13.19
CA ALA A 125 4.76 2.40 -13.07
C ALA A 125 3.74 1.56 -13.86
N ALA A 126 2.45 1.95 -13.83
CA ALA A 126 1.41 1.32 -14.60
C ALA A 126 1.65 1.45 -16.11
N PHE A 127 2.05 2.62 -16.59
CA PHE A 127 2.36 2.86 -18.00
C PHE A 127 3.52 1.99 -18.46
N LYS A 128 4.60 1.92 -17.68
CA LYS A 128 5.74 1.01 -17.94
C LYS A 128 5.29 -0.45 -18.03
N CYS A 129 4.43 -0.89 -17.12
CA CYS A 129 3.87 -2.24 -17.13
C CYS A 129 3.10 -2.54 -18.42
N ILE A 130 2.26 -1.60 -18.85
CA ILE A 130 1.43 -1.72 -20.06
C ILE A 130 2.29 -1.69 -21.32
N GLY A 131 3.34 -0.85 -21.35
CA GLY A 131 4.29 -0.77 -22.46
C GLY A 131 4.95 -2.11 -22.81
N ASP A 132 5.14 -2.97 -21.83
CA ASP A 132 5.62 -4.36 -22.04
C ASP A 132 4.47 -5.37 -22.28
N GLY A 133 3.28 -4.91 -22.63
CA GLY A 133 2.13 -5.76 -22.94
C GLY A 133 1.56 -6.49 -21.73
N LYS A 134 1.77 -5.99 -20.50
CA LYS A 134 1.21 -6.56 -19.29
C LYS A 134 -0.01 -5.77 -18.84
N GLN A 135 -0.87 -6.44 -18.06
CA GLN A 135 -2.04 -5.81 -17.46
C GLN A 135 -1.70 -5.21 -16.10
N CYS A 136 -2.25 -4.03 -15.82
CA CYS A 136 -2.13 -3.37 -14.53
C CYS A 136 -3.51 -3.28 -13.87
N VAL A 137 -3.57 -3.56 -12.56
CA VAL A 137 -4.80 -3.46 -11.76
C VAL A 137 -4.55 -2.51 -10.59
N ILE A 138 -5.44 -1.51 -10.44
CA ILE A 138 -5.41 -0.58 -9.31
C ILE A 138 -6.58 -0.92 -8.38
N LEU A 139 -6.25 -1.43 -7.18
CA LEU A 139 -7.25 -1.79 -6.17
C LEU A 139 -7.44 -0.63 -5.18
N VAL A 140 -8.70 -0.29 -4.94
CA VAL A 140 -9.09 0.78 -4.01
C VAL A 140 -10.23 0.33 -3.10
N PRO A 141 -10.35 0.90 -1.88
CA PRO A 141 -11.30 0.40 -0.87
C PRO A 141 -12.77 0.77 -1.13
N THR A 142 -13.06 1.77 -1.96
CA THR A 142 -14.43 2.24 -2.18
C THR A 142 -14.74 2.47 -3.66
N THR A 143 -16.02 2.35 -4.03
CA THR A 143 -16.50 2.61 -5.40
C THR A 143 -16.31 4.08 -5.82
N VAL A 144 -16.39 5.01 -4.88
CA VAL A 144 -16.15 6.45 -5.15
C VAL A 144 -14.69 6.68 -5.53
N LEU A 145 -13.75 6.11 -4.78
CA LEU A 145 -12.33 6.18 -5.12
C LEU A 145 -12.01 5.46 -6.44
N ALA A 146 -12.65 4.32 -6.69
CA ALA A 146 -12.50 3.62 -7.97
C ALA A 146 -12.90 4.51 -9.15
N TRP A 147 -14.03 5.19 -9.03
CA TRP A 147 -14.48 6.14 -10.04
C TRP A 147 -13.54 7.34 -10.22
N GLN A 148 -13.08 7.93 -9.11
CA GLN A 148 -12.12 9.04 -9.17
C GLN A 148 -10.80 8.63 -9.84
N HIS A 149 -10.25 7.48 -9.46
CA HIS A 149 -9.04 6.95 -10.11
C HIS A 149 -9.27 6.65 -11.58
N TYR A 150 -10.41 6.05 -11.93
CA TYR A 150 -10.76 5.78 -13.31
C TYR A 150 -10.75 7.05 -14.18
N GLN A 151 -11.39 8.13 -13.71
CA GLN A 151 -11.38 9.41 -14.43
C GLN A 151 -9.96 10.00 -14.55
N THR A 152 -9.17 9.90 -13.48
CA THR A 152 -7.79 10.37 -13.48
C THR A 152 -6.94 9.57 -14.48
N VAL A 153 -7.10 8.25 -14.49
CA VAL A 153 -6.36 7.36 -15.41
C VAL A 153 -6.76 7.64 -16.85
N LEU A 154 -8.06 7.75 -17.16
CA LEU A 154 -8.53 8.09 -18.50
C LEU A 154 -7.91 9.38 -19.02
N LYS A 155 -7.97 10.44 -18.21
CA LYS A 155 -7.37 11.74 -18.58
C LYS A 155 -5.86 11.64 -18.77
N ARG A 156 -5.17 10.88 -17.93
CA ARG A 156 -3.71 10.77 -17.96
C ARG A 156 -3.20 9.91 -19.12
N MET A 157 -4.00 8.92 -19.54
CA MET A 157 -3.71 8.02 -20.66
C MET A 157 -4.24 8.54 -22.01
N GLU A 158 -4.86 9.73 -22.01
CA GLU A 158 -5.37 10.34 -23.25
C GLU A 158 -4.24 10.54 -24.29
N GLY A 159 -4.50 10.12 -25.51
CA GLY A 159 -3.51 10.16 -26.61
C GLY A 159 -2.63 8.91 -26.72
N PHE A 160 -2.74 7.97 -25.79
CA PHE A 160 -2.07 6.68 -25.86
C PHE A 160 -3.11 5.57 -26.15
N ASP A 161 -2.73 4.56 -26.93
CA ASP A 161 -3.60 3.40 -27.26
C ASP A 161 -3.67 2.43 -26.06
N ILE A 162 -4.27 2.90 -24.97
CA ILE A 162 -4.42 2.15 -23.73
C ILE A 162 -5.90 2.01 -23.38
N ARG A 163 -6.36 0.78 -23.26
CA ARG A 163 -7.71 0.46 -22.81
C ARG A 163 -7.79 0.49 -21.29
N VAL A 164 -8.66 1.33 -20.76
CA VAL A 164 -8.90 1.48 -19.30
C VAL A 164 -10.33 1.02 -19.00
N GLU A 165 -10.47 0.12 -18.04
CA GLU A 165 -11.75 -0.45 -17.60
C GLU A 165 -11.94 -0.24 -16.10
N LEU A 166 -13.18 0.01 -15.68
CA LEU A 166 -13.57 0.11 -14.28
C LEU A 166 -14.35 -1.13 -13.86
N LEU A 167 -13.86 -1.81 -12.83
CA LEU A 167 -14.55 -2.92 -12.20
C LEU A 167 -15.14 -2.48 -10.86
N SER A 168 -16.45 -2.40 -10.76
CA SER A 168 -17.14 -2.11 -9.51
C SER A 168 -18.46 -2.87 -9.43
N ARG A 169 -18.98 -3.06 -8.22
CA ARG A 169 -20.27 -3.75 -8.02
C ARG A 169 -21.40 -3.13 -8.84
N CYS A 170 -21.39 -1.83 -9.06
CA CYS A 170 -22.44 -1.14 -9.81
C CYS A 170 -22.38 -1.36 -11.30
N LEU A 171 -21.22 -1.73 -11.86
CA LEU A 171 -21.00 -1.93 -13.30
C LEU A 171 -21.08 -3.39 -13.75
N LEU A 172 -21.00 -4.34 -12.81
CA LEU A 172 -21.15 -5.78 -13.10
C LEU A 172 -22.51 -6.14 -13.72
N TYR A 173 -23.51 -5.24 -13.59
CA TYR A 173 -24.84 -5.43 -14.17
C TYR A 173 -25.01 -4.80 -15.56
N THR A 174 -24.04 -4.04 -16.06
CA THR A 174 -24.14 -3.28 -17.31
C THR A 174 -23.10 -3.64 -18.35
N SER A 175 -22.04 -4.34 -17.99
CA SER A 175 -21.04 -4.84 -18.93
C SER A 175 -21.37 -6.27 -19.36
N PRO A 176 -21.37 -6.61 -20.68
CA PRO A 176 -21.44 -7.99 -21.09
C PRO A 176 -20.27 -8.77 -20.49
N SER A 177 -20.57 -9.99 -20.04
CA SER A 177 -19.54 -10.88 -19.50
C SER A 177 -18.50 -11.18 -20.59
N PRO A 178 -17.20 -11.21 -20.26
CA PRO A 178 -16.18 -11.65 -21.24
C PRO A 178 -16.32 -13.10 -21.70
N ARG A 179 -17.39 -13.80 -21.27
CA ARG A 179 -17.67 -15.20 -21.57
C ARG A 179 -18.87 -15.42 -22.49
N ASP A 180 -19.50 -14.34 -22.98
CA ASP A 180 -20.60 -14.40 -23.95
C ASP A 180 -20.10 -14.17 -25.38
#